data_903cd4837853f89b3f4ed748dae4500e
#
_entry.id   903cd4837853f89b3f4ed748dae4500e
#
_cell.length_a   1.000
_cell.length_b   1.000
_cell.length_c   1.000
_cell.angle_alpha   90.00
_cell.angle_beta   90.00
_cell.angle_gamma   90.00
#
_symmetry.space_group_name_H-M   'P 1'
#
loop_
_entity.id
_entity.type
_entity.pdbx_description
1 polymer ?
#
loop_
_entity_poly.entity_id
_entity_poly.type
_entity_poly.pdbx_seq_one_letter_code
_entity_poly.pdbx_strand_id
1 'polypeptide(L)'
;MTFLILAGLIVLLLTGMPIFAGLGLTSLIIMVLTEGNVNSAADTVFAKLNNGLLTAIPMFAFMAHVMIRAGVVKDLYDAANAMVGHLRGGLGVATILSCTVFAAISGSSVATALTIGSTAIPQMKRFNYRPSYSYGVIAAGGTLGILIPPSGPLILYAIVTEASIGALFLAGLMPGIMMAAIFAVWAMISAGFGGAVVSQPFAGMGVIWLRMRQSIWALLMPPVVLGGIYFGIFTATEAASIGCLYALLISIAVYRNFGLRDLWITAFDTTVLALNLIA
;
A
#
# COMPACT_ATOMS: atom_id res chain seq x y z
N MET A 1 35.59 -8.91 5.90
CA MET A 1 35.14 -8.15 4.73
C MET A 1 33.72 -7.62 4.89
N THR A 2 32.71 -8.42 5.14
CA THR A 2 31.29 -8.02 5.32
C THR A 2 31.12 -6.94 6.40
N PHE A 3 31.82 -7.06 7.55
CA PHE A 3 31.74 -6.08 8.62
C PHE A 3 32.28 -4.69 8.21
N LEU A 4 33.38 -4.65 7.45
CA LEU A 4 33.96 -3.40 6.94
C LEU A 4 33.02 -2.71 5.93
N ILE A 5 32.36 -3.49 5.07
CA ILE A 5 31.39 -3.00 4.12
C ILE A 5 30.19 -2.38 4.84
N LEU A 6 29.65 -3.08 5.83
CA LEU A 6 28.53 -2.60 6.65
C LEU A 6 28.90 -1.34 7.44
N ALA A 7 30.08 -1.32 8.05
CA ALA A 7 30.59 -0.15 8.77
C ALA A 7 30.78 1.06 7.82
N GLY A 8 31.37 0.83 6.64
CA GLY A 8 31.54 1.85 5.62
C GLY A 8 30.20 2.43 5.14
N LEU A 9 29.20 1.56 4.88
CA LEU A 9 27.85 2.00 4.53
C LEU A 9 27.21 2.84 5.64
N ILE A 10 27.31 2.41 6.89
CA ILE A 10 26.77 3.17 8.04
C ILE A 10 27.44 4.54 8.14
N VAL A 11 28.77 4.61 7.99
CA VAL A 11 29.50 5.88 8.02
C VAL A 11 29.02 6.81 6.88
N LEU A 12 28.86 6.29 5.65
CA LEU A 12 28.33 7.06 4.53
C LEU A 12 26.92 7.59 4.80
N LEU A 13 26.06 6.78 5.36
CA LEU A 13 24.68 7.20 5.70
C LEU A 13 24.66 8.24 6.82
N LEU A 14 25.57 8.19 7.78
CA LEU A 14 25.69 9.18 8.84
C LEU A 14 26.17 10.57 8.33
N THR A 15 26.78 10.65 7.16
CA THR A 15 27.10 11.95 6.50
C THR A 15 25.87 12.67 5.94
N GLY A 16 24.66 12.06 6.02
CA GLY A 16 23.46 12.62 5.43
C GLY A 16 23.30 12.31 3.93
N MET A 17 24.12 11.42 3.39
CA MET A 17 24.04 10.98 1.99
C MET A 17 22.72 10.21 1.76
N PRO A 18 22.03 10.45 0.61
CA PRO A 18 20.86 9.64 0.24
C PRO A 18 21.20 8.14 0.20
N ILE A 19 20.27 7.30 0.64
CA ILE A 19 20.48 5.85 0.77
C ILE A 19 20.94 5.21 -0.54
N PHE A 20 20.31 5.59 -1.67
CA PHE A 20 20.68 5.06 -2.99
C PHE A 20 22.12 5.41 -3.38
N ALA A 21 22.57 6.62 -3.07
CA ALA A 21 23.96 7.05 -3.36
C ALA A 21 24.97 6.30 -2.46
N GLY A 22 24.64 6.11 -1.19
CA GLY A 22 25.45 5.32 -0.26
C GLY A 22 25.57 3.86 -0.69
N LEU A 23 24.46 3.23 -1.08
CA LEU A 23 24.44 1.85 -1.58
C LEU A 23 25.20 1.73 -2.92
N GLY A 24 24.96 2.65 -3.85
CA GLY A 24 25.64 2.68 -5.15
C GLY A 24 27.17 2.83 -5.02
N LEU A 25 27.60 3.79 -4.20
CA LEU A 25 29.04 4.00 -3.96
C LEU A 25 29.69 2.78 -3.29
N THR A 26 29.02 2.21 -2.31
CA THR A 26 29.52 1.00 -1.62
C THR A 26 29.64 -0.17 -2.59
N SER A 27 28.64 -0.37 -3.46
CA SER A 27 28.66 -1.42 -4.49
C SER A 27 29.79 -1.22 -5.48
N LEU A 28 30.01 0.01 -5.96
CA LEU A 28 31.13 0.33 -6.86
C LEU A 28 32.49 0.09 -6.21
N ILE A 29 32.67 0.47 -4.94
CA ILE A 29 33.90 0.19 -4.18
C ILE A 29 34.15 -1.32 -4.09
N ILE A 30 33.10 -2.10 -3.78
CA ILE A 30 33.22 -3.57 -3.69
C ILE A 30 33.65 -4.14 -5.03
N MET A 31 33.02 -3.71 -6.15
CA MET A 31 33.36 -4.20 -7.51
C MET A 31 34.82 -3.89 -7.85
N VAL A 32 35.30 -2.68 -7.57
CA VAL A 32 36.72 -2.34 -7.79
C VAL A 32 37.65 -3.22 -6.98
N LEU A 33 37.30 -3.50 -5.71
CA LEU A 33 38.12 -4.31 -4.82
C LEU A 33 38.10 -5.81 -5.17
N THR A 34 37.00 -6.30 -5.74
CA THR A 34 36.83 -7.74 -6.02
C THR A 34 37.14 -8.10 -7.48
N GLU A 35 36.72 -7.28 -8.42
CA GLU A 35 36.81 -7.54 -9.86
C GLU A 35 37.87 -6.67 -10.55
N GLY A 36 38.41 -5.65 -9.88
CA GLY A 36 39.42 -4.74 -10.40
C GLY A 36 38.91 -3.72 -11.43
N ASN A 37 37.60 -3.74 -11.77
CA ASN A 37 37.01 -2.81 -12.72
C ASN A 37 35.54 -2.55 -12.41
N VAL A 38 34.97 -1.50 -13.04
CA VAL A 38 33.55 -1.10 -12.90
C VAL A 38 32.73 -1.33 -14.19
N ASN A 39 33.33 -1.96 -15.21
CA ASN A 39 32.67 -2.07 -16.53
C ASN A 39 31.36 -2.90 -16.44
N SER A 40 31.32 -3.94 -15.61
CA SER A 40 30.15 -4.76 -15.41
C SER A 40 29.02 -4.06 -14.61
N ALA A 41 29.31 -2.94 -13.92
CA ALA A 41 28.31 -2.21 -13.14
C ALA A 41 27.20 -1.65 -14.04
N ALA A 42 27.58 -0.98 -15.13
CA ALA A 42 26.63 -0.40 -16.06
C ALA A 42 25.75 -1.46 -16.72
N ASP A 43 26.35 -2.57 -17.14
CA ASP A 43 25.63 -3.70 -17.75
C ASP A 43 24.66 -4.34 -16.75
N THR A 44 25.07 -4.53 -15.50
CA THR A 44 24.22 -5.08 -14.43
C THR A 44 23.03 -4.17 -14.12
N VAL A 45 23.28 -2.86 -13.97
CA VAL A 45 22.23 -1.87 -13.75
C VAL A 45 21.25 -1.86 -14.93
N PHE A 46 21.77 -1.80 -16.16
CA PHE A 46 20.93 -1.80 -17.36
C PHE A 46 20.10 -3.08 -17.47
N ALA A 47 20.69 -4.26 -17.22
CA ALA A 47 19.98 -5.53 -17.24
C ALA A 47 18.85 -5.60 -16.21
N LYS A 48 19.06 -5.08 -14.99
CA LYS A 48 18.02 -5.03 -13.95
C LYS A 48 16.94 -3.99 -14.24
N LEU A 49 17.30 -2.84 -14.84
CA LEU A 49 16.33 -1.82 -15.27
C LEU A 49 15.53 -2.25 -16.51
N ASN A 50 16.12 -3.05 -17.39
CA ASN A 50 15.43 -3.61 -18.55
C ASN A 50 14.60 -4.88 -18.18
N ASN A 51 13.94 -4.85 -17.03
CA ASN A 51 13.10 -5.93 -16.57
C ASN A 51 11.62 -5.56 -16.72
N GLY A 52 10.87 -6.36 -17.48
CA GLY A 52 9.44 -6.13 -17.71
C GLY A 52 8.59 -6.08 -16.44
N LEU A 53 9.07 -6.65 -15.33
CA LEU A 53 8.38 -6.60 -14.04
C LEU A 53 8.33 -5.17 -13.44
N LEU A 54 9.27 -4.29 -13.82
CA LEU A 54 9.24 -2.89 -13.39
C LEU A 54 7.98 -2.16 -13.89
N THR A 55 7.41 -2.56 -15.02
CA THR A 55 6.17 -1.96 -15.53
C THR A 55 4.96 -2.24 -14.64
N ALA A 56 4.99 -3.31 -13.82
CA ALA A 56 3.91 -3.59 -12.88
C ALA A 56 3.78 -2.51 -11.80
N ILE A 57 4.89 -1.88 -11.38
CA ILE A 57 4.88 -0.86 -10.30
C ILE A 57 4.05 0.36 -10.71
N PRO A 58 4.33 1.07 -11.83
CA PRO A 58 3.51 2.19 -12.25
C PRO A 58 2.06 1.79 -12.55
N MET A 59 1.82 0.58 -13.04
CA MET A 59 0.44 0.12 -13.30
C MET A 59 -0.36 -0.09 -12.00
N PHE A 60 0.21 -0.74 -10.98
CA PHE A 60 -0.46 -0.83 -9.67
C PHE A 60 -0.66 0.54 -9.02
N ALA A 61 0.32 1.45 -9.15
CA ALA A 61 0.17 2.81 -8.66
C ALA A 61 -0.95 3.57 -9.42
N PHE A 62 -1.04 3.41 -10.74
CA PHE A 62 -2.12 3.99 -11.54
C PHE A 62 -3.49 3.45 -11.11
N MET A 63 -3.62 2.13 -10.96
CA MET A 63 -4.81 1.48 -10.43
C MET A 63 -5.26 2.10 -9.11
N ALA A 64 -4.33 2.28 -8.17
CA ALA A 64 -4.62 2.87 -6.87
C ALA A 64 -5.08 4.33 -6.98
N HIS A 65 -4.40 5.16 -7.78
CA HIS A 65 -4.76 6.56 -7.99
C HIS A 65 -6.15 6.71 -8.63
N VAL A 66 -6.49 5.86 -9.60
CA VAL A 66 -7.84 5.81 -10.21
C VAL A 66 -8.89 5.53 -9.12
N MET A 67 -8.66 4.53 -8.28
CA MET A 67 -9.59 4.14 -7.20
C MET A 67 -9.72 5.23 -6.13
N ILE A 68 -8.64 5.94 -5.79
CA ILE A 68 -8.67 7.09 -4.87
C ILE A 68 -9.56 8.19 -5.45
N ARG A 69 -9.34 8.59 -6.70
CA ARG A 69 -10.11 9.66 -7.35
C ARG A 69 -11.57 9.30 -7.56
N ALA A 70 -11.87 8.02 -7.81
CA ALA A 70 -13.24 7.53 -7.89
C ALA A 70 -14.02 7.62 -6.56
N GLY A 71 -13.36 7.87 -5.43
CA GLY A 71 -14.02 7.99 -4.13
C GLY A 71 -14.27 6.67 -3.41
N VAL A 72 -13.68 5.58 -3.90
CA VAL A 72 -13.80 4.22 -3.36
C VAL A 72 -13.44 4.15 -1.88
N VAL A 73 -12.48 4.95 -1.45
CA VAL A 73 -11.95 4.96 -0.08
C VAL A 73 -13.03 5.30 0.95
N LYS A 74 -13.90 6.26 0.61
CA LYS A 74 -15.01 6.65 1.50
C LYS A 74 -15.97 5.48 1.70
N ASP A 75 -16.31 4.77 0.63
CA ASP A 75 -17.24 3.64 0.70
C ASP A 75 -16.64 2.49 1.52
N LEU A 76 -15.34 2.20 1.34
CA LEU A 76 -14.62 1.22 2.16
C LEU A 76 -14.65 1.59 3.64
N TYR A 77 -14.37 2.85 3.97
CA TYR A 77 -14.38 3.30 5.35
C TYR A 77 -15.79 3.28 5.95
N ASP A 78 -16.82 3.70 5.20
CA ASP A 78 -18.20 3.68 5.64
C ASP A 78 -18.71 2.25 5.87
N ALA A 79 -18.29 1.29 5.01
CA ALA A 79 -18.62 -0.12 5.20
C ALA A 79 -17.93 -0.70 6.45
N ALA A 80 -16.64 -0.47 6.62
CA ALA A 80 -15.92 -0.91 7.82
C ALA A 80 -16.51 -0.28 9.09
N ASN A 81 -16.83 1.02 9.06
CA ASN A 81 -17.46 1.70 10.19
C ASN A 81 -18.87 1.16 10.51
N ALA A 82 -19.67 0.85 9.51
CA ALA A 82 -20.99 0.25 9.73
C ALA A 82 -20.89 -1.13 10.41
N MET A 83 -19.84 -1.91 10.09
CA MET A 83 -19.63 -3.23 10.67
C MET A 83 -19.13 -3.18 12.12
N VAL A 84 -18.14 -2.35 12.41
CA VAL A 84 -17.40 -2.38 13.69
C VAL A 84 -17.50 -1.09 14.51
N GLY A 85 -18.11 -0.04 14.00
CA GLY A 85 -18.19 1.28 14.65
C GLY A 85 -18.87 1.26 16.02
N HIS A 86 -19.74 0.28 16.27
CA HIS A 86 -20.44 0.09 17.55
C HIS A 86 -19.54 -0.53 18.64
N LEU A 87 -18.38 -1.08 18.28
CA LEU A 87 -17.42 -1.66 19.21
C LEU A 87 -16.67 -0.56 19.96
N ARG A 88 -16.13 -0.90 21.13
CA ARG A 88 -15.21 -0.02 21.85
C ARG A 88 -13.96 0.25 20.99
N GLY A 89 -13.68 1.53 20.71
CA GLY A 89 -12.62 1.87 19.75
C GLY A 89 -12.97 1.57 18.29
N GLY A 90 -14.25 1.38 17.98
CA GLY A 90 -14.75 0.91 16.67
C GLY A 90 -14.25 1.73 15.49
N LEU A 91 -14.13 3.08 15.63
CA LEU A 91 -13.53 3.91 14.56
C LEU A 91 -12.05 3.57 14.31
N GLY A 92 -11.30 3.22 15.37
CA GLY A 92 -9.92 2.75 15.22
C GLY A 92 -9.85 1.42 14.47
N VAL A 93 -10.70 0.47 14.85
CA VAL A 93 -10.80 -0.83 14.15
C VAL A 93 -11.25 -0.65 12.70
N ALA A 94 -12.27 0.19 12.45
CA ALA A 94 -12.72 0.53 11.10
C ALA A 94 -11.59 1.13 10.25
N THR A 95 -10.75 1.98 10.86
CA THR A 95 -9.57 2.55 10.19
C THR A 95 -8.57 1.46 9.82
N ILE A 96 -8.22 0.54 10.72
CA ILE A 96 -7.31 -0.56 10.44
C ILE A 96 -7.87 -1.48 9.34
N LEU A 97 -9.15 -1.86 9.40
CA LEU A 97 -9.80 -2.67 8.37
C LEU A 97 -9.77 -1.97 7.00
N SER A 98 -10.09 -0.67 6.97
CA SER A 98 -10.03 0.12 5.73
C SER A 98 -8.61 0.22 5.20
N CYS A 99 -7.60 0.43 6.08
CA CYS A 99 -6.19 0.40 5.69
C CYS A 99 -5.79 -0.96 5.14
N THR A 100 -6.24 -2.06 5.73
CA THR A 100 -5.95 -3.44 5.29
C THR A 100 -6.43 -3.69 3.87
N VAL A 101 -7.70 -3.37 3.59
CA VAL A 101 -8.27 -3.53 2.25
C VAL A 101 -7.63 -2.57 1.26
N PHE A 102 -7.46 -1.31 1.65
CA PHE A 102 -6.88 -0.30 0.78
C PHE A 102 -5.37 -0.55 0.53
N ALA A 103 -4.65 -1.13 1.48
CA ALA A 103 -3.28 -1.60 1.30
C ALA A 103 -3.17 -2.59 0.12
N ALA A 104 -4.11 -3.53 0.03
CA ALA A 104 -4.18 -4.49 -1.07
C ALA A 104 -4.60 -3.88 -2.43
N ILE A 105 -4.91 -2.58 -2.46
CA ILE A 105 -5.18 -1.82 -3.69
C ILE A 105 -3.99 -0.92 -4.00
N SER A 106 -3.48 -0.18 -2.99
CA SER A 106 -2.49 0.88 -3.20
C SER A 106 -1.04 0.40 -3.22
N GLY A 107 -0.73 -0.66 -2.48
CA GLY A 107 0.65 -1.15 -2.34
C GLY A 107 1.64 -0.15 -1.73
N SER A 108 1.16 0.93 -1.12
CA SER A 108 1.95 2.04 -0.63
C SER A 108 1.53 2.46 0.78
N SER A 109 2.47 2.51 1.71
CA SER A 109 2.24 2.96 3.10
C SER A 109 1.78 4.41 3.16
N VAL A 110 2.44 5.28 2.42
CA VAL A 110 2.15 6.72 2.42
C VAL A 110 0.78 6.99 1.83
N ALA A 111 0.47 6.39 0.67
CA ALA A 111 -0.83 6.54 0.03
C ALA A 111 -1.95 6.01 0.95
N THR A 112 -1.76 4.86 1.60
CA THR A 112 -2.74 4.28 2.53
C THR A 112 -2.97 5.21 3.72
N ALA A 113 -1.91 5.69 4.38
CA ALA A 113 -2.03 6.55 5.54
C ALA A 113 -2.71 7.88 5.21
N LEU A 114 -2.31 8.55 4.13
CA LEU A 114 -2.86 9.84 3.73
C LEU A 114 -4.33 9.70 3.31
N THR A 115 -4.64 8.70 2.51
CA THR A 115 -5.97 8.54 1.93
C THR A 115 -6.99 8.10 2.97
N ILE A 116 -6.71 7.06 3.74
CA ILE A 116 -7.60 6.64 4.83
C ILE A 116 -7.63 7.71 5.93
N GLY A 117 -6.49 8.33 6.24
CA GLY A 117 -6.38 9.40 7.23
C GLY A 117 -7.26 10.59 6.91
N SER A 118 -7.36 11.01 5.65
CA SER A 118 -8.23 12.10 5.22
C SER A 118 -9.71 11.86 5.53
N THR A 119 -10.14 10.60 5.53
CA THR A 119 -11.53 10.19 5.84
C THR A 119 -11.71 9.89 7.34
N ALA A 120 -10.75 9.22 7.98
CA ALA A 120 -10.84 8.75 9.35
C ALA A 120 -10.66 9.87 10.38
N ILE A 121 -9.70 10.80 10.18
CA ILE A 121 -9.40 11.87 11.15
C ILE A 121 -10.62 12.75 11.46
N PRO A 122 -11.36 13.27 10.47
CA PRO A 122 -12.54 14.09 10.75
C PRO A 122 -13.60 13.33 11.55
N GLN A 123 -13.79 12.05 11.25
CA GLN A 123 -14.76 11.22 11.97
C GLN A 123 -14.28 10.95 13.40
N MET A 124 -13.04 10.55 13.61
CA MET A 124 -12.50 10.33 14.95
C MET A 124 -12.55 11.60 15.80
N LYS A 125 -12.23 12.76 15.21
CA LYS A 125 -12.36 14.06 15.88
C LYS A 125 -13.81 14.36 16.32
N ARG A 126 -14.79 14.06 15.47
CA ARG A 126 -16.24 14.25 15.76
C ARG A 126 -16.69 13.39 16.94
N PHE A 127 -16.11 12.20 17.14
CA PHE A 127 -16.41 11.28 18.22
C PHE A 127 -15.44 11.41 19.42
N ASN A 128 -14.75 12.53 19.53
CA ASN A 128 -13.86 12.89 20.64
C ASN A 128 -12.70 11.92 20.90
N TYR A 129 -12.19 11.27 19.84
CA TYR A 129 -10.95 10.51 19.95
C TYR A 129 -9.75 11.45 20.12
N ARG A 130 -8.80 11.05 20.96
CA ARG A 130 -7.56 11.82 21.15
C ARG A 130 -6.77 11.91 19.84
N PRO A 131 -6.19 13.08 19.50
CA PRO A 131 -5.39 13.23 18.28
C PRO A 131 -4.23 12.23 18.19
N SER A 132 -3.52 11.97 19.31
CA SER A 132 -2.42 11.00 19.36
C SER A 132 -2.87 9.57 19.03
N TYR A 133 -4.05 9.18 19.49
CA TYR A 133 -4.65 7.89 19.14
C TYR A 133 -4.99 7.83 17.64
N SER A 134 -5.67 8.87 17.14
CA SER A 134 -6.11 8.92 15.74
C SER A 134 -4.93 8.85 14.77
N TYR A 135 -3.89 9.66 15.01
CA TYR A 135 -2.69 9.63 14.19
C TYR A 135 -1.89 8.34 14.34
N GLY A 136 -1.81 7.78 15.54
CA GLY A 136 -1.13 6.51 15.81
C GLY A 136 -1.78 5.33 15.08
N VAL A 137 -3.12 5.23 15.11
CA VAL A 137 -3.86 4.18 14.39
C VAL A 137 -3.69 4.29 12.87
N ILE A 138 -3.70 5.53 12.34
CA ILE A 138 -3.50 5.76 10.89
C ILE A 138 -2.06 5.44 10.48
N ALA A 139 -1.07 5.85 11.27
CA ALA A 139 0.33 5.52 11.01
C ALA A 139 0.56 4.01 11.03
N ALA A 140 0.03 3.30 12.05
CA ALA A 140 0.09 1.84 12.12
C ALA A 140 -0.62 1.17 10.94
N GLY A 141 -1.87 1.58 10.63
CA GLY A 141 -2.61 1.07 9.48
C GLY A 141 -1.91 1.33 8.15
N GLY A 142 -1.26 2.48 8.00
CA GLY A 142 -0.47 2.83 6.82
C GLY A 142 0.67 1.84 6.56
N THR A 143 1.34 1.33 7.59
CA THR A 143 2.44 0.35 7.41
C THR A 143 2.00 -0.93 6.71
N LEU A 144 0.72 -1.28 6.77
CA LEU A 144 0.17 -2.44 6.06
C LEU A 144 0.31 -2.30 4.54
N GLY A 145 0.41 -1.07 4.02
CA GLY A 145 0.48 -0.79 2.58
C GLY A 145 1.70 -1.32 1.86
N ILE A 146 2.81 -1.60 2.56
CA ILE A 146 3.98 -2.26 1.96
C ILE A 146 4.01 -3.77 2.21
N LEU A 147 3.24 -4.25 3.18
CA LEU A 147 3.25 -5.65 3.57
C LEU A 147 2.19 -6.46 2.85
N ILE A 148 0.98 -5.90 2.72
CA ILE A 148 -0.14 -6.56 2.03
C ILE A 148 0.01 -6.36 0.52
N PRO A 149 0.06 -7.45 -0.27
CA PRO A 149 0.22 -7.36 -1.72
C PRO A 149 -1.05 -6.84 -2.43
N PRO A 150 -0.91 -6.29 -3.66
CA PRO A 150 0.33 -6.06 -4.39
C PRO A 150 1.13 -4.88 -3.82
N SER A 151 2.44 -5.05 -3.67
CA SER A 151 3.31 -4.06 -3.02
C SER A 151 4.53 -3.75 -3.90
N GLY A 152 4.79 -2.47 -4.15
CA GLY A 152 5.94 -2.01 -4.92
C GLY A 152 7.28 -2.50 -4.36
N PRO A 153 7.56 -2.36 -3.05
CA PRO A 153 8.77 -2.90 -2.44
C PRO A 153 8.96 -4.40 -2.62
N LEU A 154 7.88 -5.21 -2.57
CA LEU A 154 7.99 -6.65 -2.81
C LEU A 154 8.32 -6.96 -4.27
N ILE A 155 7.80 -6.17 -5.23
CA ILE A 155 8.16 -6.30 -6.64
C ILE A 155 9.65 -5.96 -6.87
N LEU A 156 10.13 -4.86 -6.27
CA LEU A 156 11.55 -4.49 -6.35
C LEU A 156 12.44 -5.58 -5.74
N TYR A 157 12.05 -6.11 -4.60
CA TYR A 157 12.76 -7.22 -3.96
C TYR A 157 12.82 -8.45 -4.88
N ALA A 158 11.69 -8.80 -5.52
CA ALA A 158 11.63 -9.91 -6.49
C ALA A 158 12.62 -9.72 -7.65
N ILE A 159 12.71 -8.51 -8.21
CA ILE A 159 13.62 -8.18 -9.32
C ILE A 159 15.08 -8.33 -8.90
N VAL A 160 15.42 -7.86 -7.70
CA VAL A 160 16.81 -7.92 -7.21
C VAL A 160 17.23 -9.35 -6.89
N THR A 161 16.36 -10.10 -6.21
CA THR A 161 16.64 -11.47 -5.73
C THR A 161 16.28 -12.57 -6.72
N GLU A 162 15.64 -12.22 -7.84
CA GLU A 162 15.10 -13.17 -8.84
C GLU A 162 14.08 -14.15 -8.26
N ALA A 163 13.42 -13.76 -7.16
CA ALA A 163 12.40 -14.54 -6.50
C ALA A 163 11.04 -14.43 -7.21
N SER A 164 10.21 -15.46 -7.08
CA SER A 164 8.84 -15.43 -7.62
C SER A 164 8.00 -14.36 -6.93
N ILE A 165 7.42 -13.42 -7.69
CA ILE A 165 6.52 -12.38 -7.17
C ILE A 165 5.28 -13.01 -6.52
N GLY A 166 4.70 -14.05 -7.14
CA GLY A 166 3.54 -14.74 -6.57
C GLY A 166 3.85 -15.35 -5.20
N ALA A 167 5.03 -15.98 -5.06
CA ALA A 167 5.47 -16.53 -3.78
C ALA A 167 5.71 -15.43 -2.72
N LEU A 168 6.32 -14.30 -3.11
CA LEU A 168 6.53 -13.16 -2.21
C LEU A 168 5.21 -12.52 -1.78
N PHE A 169 4.27 -12.37 -2.69
CA PHE A 169 2.94 -11.86 -2.38
C PHE A 169 2.20 -12.77 -1.40
N LEU A 170 2.26 -14.08 -1.63
CA LEU A 170 1.67 -15.04 -0.71
C LEU A 170 2.35 -15.00 0.67
N ALA A 171 3.68 -14.90 0.70
CA ALA A 171 4.44 -14.78 1.94
C ALA A 171 4.14 -13.49 2.72
N GLY A 172 3.83 -12.38 2.04
CA GLY A 172 3.46 -11.10 2.65
C GLY A 172 2.04 -11.06 3.19
N LEU A 173 1.11 -11.82 2.60
CA LEU A 173 -0.30 -11.77 2.93
C LEU A 173 -0.59 -12.21 4.38
N MET A 174 -0.04 -13.33 4.81
CA MET A 174 -0.25 -13.87 6.15
C MET A 174 0.27 -12.95 7.25
N PRO A 175 1.54 -12.48 7.23
CA PRO A 175 2.03 -11.49 8.18
C PRO A 175 1.22 -10.18 8.14
N GLY A 176 0.78 -9.75 6.94
CA GLY A 176 -0.05 -8.56 6.78
C GLY A 176 -1.38 -8.67 7.52
N ILE A 177 -2.10 -9.76 7.35
CA ILE A 177 -3.36 -10.03 8.05
C ILE A 177 -3.13 -10.15 9.56
N MET A 178 -2.06 -10.83 9.99
CA MET A 178 -1.70 -10.96 11.40
C MET A 178 -1.41 -9.59 12.03
N MET A 179 -0.62 -8.75 11.36
CA MET A 179 -0.36 -7.37 11.80
C MET A 179 -1.64 -6.55 11.89
N ALA A 180 -2.51 -6.64 10.88
CA ALA A 180 -3.80 -5.96 10.89
C ALA A 180 -4.67 -6.38 12.08
N ALA A 181 -4.71 -7.68 12.40
CA ALA A 181 -5.42 -8.20 13.56
C ALA A 181 -4.84 -7.66 14.88
N ILE A 182 -3.50 -7.66 15.03
CA ILE A 182 -2.82 -7.11 16.20
C ILE A 182 -3.13 -5.62 16.35
N PHE A 183 -3.05 -4.84 15.28
CA PHE A 183 -3.36 -3.42 15.31
C PHE A 183 -4.84 -3.15 15.63
N ALA A 184 -5.77 -3.96 15.12
CA ALA A 184 -7.19 -3.85 15.43
C ALA A 184 -7.46 -4.13 16.92
N VAL A 185 -6.86 -5.19 17.48
CA VAL A 185 -6.94 -5.50 18.92
C VAL A 185 -6.32 -4.38 19.76
N TRP A 186 -5.15 -3.90 19.38
CA TRP A 186 -4.53 -2.77 20.07
C TRP A 186 -5.36 -1.49 20.00
N ALA A 187 -6.00 -1.20 18.86
CA ALA A 187 -6.91 -0.08 18.71
C ALA A 187 -8.12 -0.18 19.67
N MET A 188 -8.66 -1.38 19.88
CA MET A 188 -9.74 -1.59 20.86
C MET A 188 -9.29 -1.37 22.31
N ILE A 189 -8.12 -1.91 22.67
CA ILE A 189 -7.56 -1.81 24.02
C ILE A 189 -7.17 -0.36 24.32
N SER A 190 -6.42 0.30 23.43
CA SER A 190 -5.89 1.65 23.64
C SER A 190 -6.97 2.73 23.63
N ALA A 191 -8.09 2.54 22.95
CA ALA A 191 -9.24 3.42 23.04
C ALA A 191 -9.81 3.51 24.48
N GLY A 192 -9.61 2.45 25.28
CA GLY A 192 -10.04 2.41 26.67
C GLY A 192 -9.21 3.25 27.64
N PHE A 193 -7.95 3.50 27.33
CA PHE A 193 -7.05 4.29 28.21
C PHE A 193 -7.20 5.79 28.02
N GLY A 194 -8.01 6.24 27.07
CA GLY A 194 -8.04 7.62 26.59
C GLY A 194 -9.16 8.52 27.13
N GLY A 195 -10.06 8.06 27.98
CA GLY A 195 -11.27 8.81 28.37
C GLY A 195 -12.50 8.42 27.53
N ALA A 196 -13.63 9.05 27.76
CA ALA A 196 -14.92 8.69 27.18
C ALA A 196 -14.93 8.76 25.64
N VAL A 197 -14.61 7.65 25.01
CA VAL A 197 -14.87 7.47 23.58
C VAL A 197 -16.35 7.12 23.42
N VAL A 198 -17.09 7.96 22.72
CA VAL A 198 -18.51 7.72 22.46
C VAL A 198 -18.61 6.58 21.43
N SER A 199 -19.05 5.41 21.89
CA SER A 199 -19.38 4.29 21.02
C SER A 199 -20.57 4.69 20.14
N GLN A 200 -20.50 4.33 18.84
CA GLN A 200 -21.63 4.54 17.94
C GLN A 200 -22.72 3.51 18.23
N PRO A 201 -24.01 3.85 18.03
CA PRO A 201 -25.06 2.84 18.07
C PRO A 201 -24.86 1.83 16.94
N PHE A 202 -25.32 0.61 17.15
CA PHE A 202 -25.28 -0.42 16.10
C PHE A 202 -26.07 0.05 14.88
N ALA A 203 -25.44 0.06 13.73
CA ALA A 203 -26.00 0.61 12.49
C ALA A 203 -27.21 -0.17 11.95
N GLY A 204 -27.42 -1.40 12.44
CA GLY A 204 -28.46 -2.30 11.94
C GLY A 204 -28.01 -3.08 10.70
N MET A 205 -28.49 -4.33 10.57
CA MET A 205 -28.07 -5.26 9.49
C MET A 205 -28.38 -4.70 8.09
N GLY A 206 -29.48 -3.98 7.94
CA GLY A 206 -29.86 -3.36 6.65
C GLY A 206 -28.87 -2.29 6.19
N VAL A 207 -28.35 -1.46 7.10
CA VAL A 207 -27.36 -0.45 6.79
C VAL A 207 -26.01 -1.09 6.47
N ILE A 208 -25.62 -2.11 7.23
CA ILE A 208 -24.39 -2.87 6.98
C ILE A 208 -24.42 -3.48 5.58
N TRP A 209 -25.53 -4.15 5.23
CA TRP A 209 -25.71 -4.74 3.89
C TRP A 209 -25.65 -3.70 2.78
N LEU A 210 -26.30 -2.56 2.97
CA LEU A 210 -26.27 -1.47 1.99
C LEU A 210 -24.87 -0.94 1.77
N ARG A 211 -24.11 -0.68 2.85
CA ARG A 211 -22.72 -0.18 2.77
C ARG A 211 -21.77 -1.21 2.17
N MET A 212 -21.92 -2.48 2.54
CA MET A 212 -21.15 -3.57 1.92
C MET A 212 -21.43 -3.68 0.42
N ARG A 213 -22.69 -3.56 0.00
CA ARG A 213 -23.05 -3.57 -1.43
C ARG A 213 -22.46 -2.37 -2.19
N GLN A 214 -22.38 -1.20 -1.57
CA GLN A 214 -21.76 -0.02 -2.17
C GLN A 214 -20.25 -0.19 -2.38
N SER A 215 -19.58 -0.82 -1.40
CA SER A 215 -18.13 -1.04 -1.45
C SER A 215 -17.70 -2.35 -2.10
N ILE A 216 -18.64 -3.17 -2.60
CA ILE A 216 -18.35 -4.50 -3.16
C ILE A 216 -17.33 -4.45 -4.28
N TRP A 217 -17.40 -3.44 -5.13
CA TRP A 217 -16.49 -3.25 -6.24
C TRP A 217 -15.05 -3.00 -5.79
N ALA A 218 -14.88 -2.26 -4.70
CA ALA A 218 -13.57 -2.07 -4.09
C ALA A 218 -13.05 -3.35 -3.43
N LEU A 219 -13.94 -4.07 -2.73
CA LEU A 219 -13.61 -5.31 -2.03
C LEU A 219 -13.26 -6.45 -3.00
N LEU A 220 -13.79 -6.44 -4.22
CA LEU A 220 -13.46 -7.43 -5.26
C LEU A 220 -12.11 -7.20 -5.93
N MET A 221 -11.54 -5.99 -5.81
CA MET A 221 -10.26 -5.67 -6.45
C MET A 221 -9.11 -6.59 -6.00
N PRO A 222 -8.80 -6.72 -4.68
CA PRO A 222 -7.75 -7.62 -4.23
C PRO A 222 -7.96 -9.09 -4.63
N PRO A 223 -9.15 -9.69 -4.48
CA PRO A 223 -9.41 -11.05 -4.97
C PRO A 223 -9.19 -11.22 -6.48
N VAL A 224 -9.56 -10.26 -7.30
CA VAL A 224 -9.36 -10.33 -8.76
C VAL A 224 -7.88 -10.31 -9.10
N VAL A 225 -7.13 -9.37 -8.53
CA VAL A 225 -5.69 -9.21 -8.81
C VAL A 225 -4.89 -10.37 -8.23
N LEU A 226 -5.02 -10.60 -6.92
CA LEU A 226 -4.24 -11.63 -6.22
C LEU A 226 -4.69 -13.04 -6.58
N GLY A 227 -6.00 -13.26 -6.69
CA GLY A 227 -6.53 -14.55 -7.12
C GLY A 227 -6.03 -14.93 -8.50
N GLY A 228 -6.02 -14.00 -9.46
CA GLY A 228 -5.48 -14.27 -10.80
C GLY A 228 -4.00 -14.66 -10.78
N ILE A 229 -3.18 -14.05 -9.90
CA ILE A 229 -1.78 -14.42 -9.73
C ILE A 229 -1.64 -15.79 -9.04
N TYR A 230 -2.38 -16.02 -7.95
CA TYR A 230 -2.24 -17.25 -7.16
C TYR A 230 -2.76 -18.51 -7.87
N PHE A 231 -3.80 -18.37 -8.70
CA PHE A 231 -4.28 -19.47 -9.54
C PHE A 231 -3.47 -19.65 -10.83
N GLY A 232 -2.42 -18.81 -11.04
CA GLY A 232 -1.56 -18.91 -12.21
C GLY A 232 -2.24 -18.50 -13.53
N ILE A 233 -3.35 -17.76 -13.45
CA ILE A 233 -4.09 -17.25 -14.62
C ILE A 233 -3.35 -16.06 -15.23
N PHE A 234 -2.74 -15.20 -14.38
CA PHE A 234 -2.05 -13.99 -14.77
C PHE A 234 -0.65 -13.93 -14.19
N THR A 235 0.28 -13.39 -14.94
CA THR A 235 1.55 -12.86 -14.42
C THR A 235 1.30 -11.59 -13.62
N ALA A 236 2.29 -11.14 -12.83
CA ALA A 236 2.13 -9.91 -12.05
C ALA A 236 1.89 -8.66 -12.91
N THR A 237 2.51 -8.59 -14.10
CA THR A 237 2.32 -7.49 -15.06
C THR A 237 0.94 -7.52 -15.71
N GLU A 238 0.44 -8.71 -16.07
CA GLU A 238 -0.91 -8.87 -16.60
C GLU A 238 -1.96 -8.56 -15.53
N ALA A 239 -1.76 -9.02 -14.31
CA ALA A 239 -2.64 -8.71 -13.19
C ALA A 239 -2.71 -7.21 -12.89
N ALA A 240 -1.58 -6.48 -13.00
CA ALA A 240 -1.54 -5.03 -12.88
C ALA A 240 -2.35 -4.35 -14.00
N SER A 241 -2.22 -4.83 -15.24
CA SER A 241 -2.97 -4.32 -16.40
C SER A 241 -4.48 -4.55 -16.24
N ILE A 242 -4.88 -5.76 -15.81
CA ILE A 242 -6.28 -6.11 -15.53
C ILE A 242 -6.81 -5.28 -14.36
N GLY A 243 -5.99 -5.07 -13.32
CA GLY A 243 -6.34 -4.19 -12.21
C GLY A 243 -6.59 -2.74 -12.64
N CYS A 244 -5.77 -2.20 -13.54
CA CYS A 244 -5.98 -0.88 -14.14
C CYS A 244 -7.29 -0.81 -14.93
N LEU A 245 -7.54 -1.80 -15.78
CA LEU A 245 -8.77 -1.88 -16.56
C LEU A 245 -9.99 -1.97 -15.66
N TYR A 246 -9.94 -2.82 -14.64
CA TYR A 246 -11.00 -2.96 -13.65
C TYR A 246 -11.26 -1.64 -12.92
N ALA A 247 -10.20 -0.94 -12.44
CA ALA A 247 -10.32 0.34 -11.77
C ALA A 247 -10.98 1.40 -12.67
N LEU A 248 -10.57 1.49 -13.93
CA LEU A 248 -11.17 2.43 -14.91
C LEU A 248 -12.63 2.09 -15.17
N LEU A 249 -12.96 0.83 -15.43
CA LEU A 249 -14.34 0.41 -15.67
C LEU A 249 -15.26 0.76 -14.51
N ILE A 250 -14.84 0.49 -13.28
CA ILE A 250 -15.63 0.80 -12.09
C ILE A 250 -15.76 2.31 -11.89
N SER A 251 -14.67 3.05 -12.07
CA SER A 251 -14.69 4.51 -11.88
C SER A 251 -15.62 5.21 -12.87
N ILE A 252 -15.69 4.72 -14.10
CA ILE A 252 -16.55 5.30 -15.16
C ILE A 252 -17.98 4.77 -15.08
N ALA A 253 -18.17 3.46 -14.96
CA ALA A 253 -19.50 2.84 -15.06
C ALA A 253 -20.29 2.88 -13.75
N VAL A 254 -19.62 2.68 -12.62
CA VAL A 254 -20.26 2.58 -11.29
C VAL A 254 -20.26 3.92 -10.58
N TYR A 255 -19.06 4.50 -10.38
CA TYR A 255 -18.93 5.76 -9.65
C TYR A 255 -19.31 6.99 -10.48
N ARG A 256 -19.16 6.92 -11.79
CA ARG A 256 -19.57 7.97 -12.76
C ARG A 256 -19.02 9.37 -12.47
N ASN A 257 -17.92 9.44 -11.75
CA ASN A 257 -17.27 10.69 -11.32
C ASN A 257 -15.84 10.83 -11.84
N PHE A 258 -15.45 9.97 -12.80
CA PHE A 258 -14.11 9.93 -13.38
C PHE A 258 -14.16 10.33 -14.86
N GLY A 259 -13.57 11.50 -15.17
CA GLY A 259 -13.56 12.07 -16.52
C GLY A 259 -12.19 12.01 -17.19
N LEU A 260 -12.11 12.47 -18.44
CA LEU A 260 -10.84 12.55 -19.19
C LEU A 260 -9.79 13.43 -18.49
N ARG A 261 -10.20 14.49 -17.81
CA ARG A 261 -9.32 15.34 -17.02
C ARG A 261 -8.71 14.57 -15.86
N ASP A 262 -9.52 13.77 -15.17
CA ASP A 262 -9.05 12.95 -14.05
C ASP A 262 -8.09 11.87 -14.51
N LEU A 263 -8.35 11.28 -15.69
CA LEU A 263 -7.44 10.32 -16.32
C LEU A 263 -6.07 10.96 -16.57
N TRP A 264 -6.04 12.17 -17.16
CA TRP A 264 -4.78 12.87 -17.43
C TRP A 264 -4.01 13.19 -16.17
N ILE A 265 -4.68 13.74 -15.14
CA ILE A 265 -4.04 14.07 -13.88
C ILE A 265 -3.54 12.80 -13.18
N THR A 266 -4.33 11.72 -13.18
CA THR A 266 -3.94 10.44 -12.58
C THR A 266 -2.72 9.84 -13.28
N ALA A 267 -2.68 9.89 -14.61
CA ALA A 267 -1.53 9.43 -15.38
C ALA A 267 -0.27 10.25 -15.06
N PHE A 268 -0.39 11.56 -14.95
CA PHE A 268 0.70 12.45 -14.58
C PHE A 268 1.23 12.16 -13.17
N ASP A 269 0.34 12.12 -12.17
CA ASP A 269 0.69 11.81 -10.78
C ASP A 269 1.39 10.45 -10.65
N THR A 270 0.91 9.45 -11.40
CA THR A 270 1.50 8.11 -11.43
C THR A 270 2.87 8.11 -12.07
N THR A 271 3.05 8.87 -13.16
CA THR A 271 4.35 8.98 -13.83
C THR A 271 5.39 9.62 -12.92
N VAL A 272 5.03 10.69 -12.22
CA VAL A 272 5.91 11.35 -11.24
C VAL A 272 6.30 10.38 -10.13
N LEU A 273 5.34 9.61 -9.61
CA LEU A 273 5.60 8.60 -8.57
C LEU A 273 6.53 7.51 -9.08
N ALA A 274 6.30 7.00 -10.29
CA ALA A 274 7.12 5.96 -10.90
C ALA A 274 8.56 6.43 -11.13
N LEU A 275 8.74 7.65 -11.63
CA LEU A 275 10.07 8.25 -11.81
C LEU A 275 10.82 8.38 -10.48
N ASN A 276 10.14 8.82 -9.41
CA ASN A 276 10.75 8.92 -8.08
C ASN A 276 11.10 7.56 -7.45
N LEU A 277 10.45 6.48 -7.89
CA LEU A 277 10.71 5.12 -7.39
C LEU A 277 11.87 4.44 -8.15
N ILE A 278 12.08 4.79 -9.42
CA ILE A 278 13.08 4.18 -10.30
C ILE A 278 14.41 4.97 -10.28
N ALA A 279 14.34 6.28 -9.98
CA ALA A 279 15.51 7.14 -9.80
C ALA A 279 16.24 6.86 -8.49
#